data_f36b0c0dafb5f456c1d0f3596e35afe8
#
_entry.id   f36b0c0dafb5f456c1d0f3596e35afe8
#
_cell.length_a   1.000
_cell.length_b   1.000
_cell.length_c   1.000
_cell.angle_alpha   90.00
_cell.angle_beta   90.00
_cell.angle_gamma   90.00
#
_symmetry.space_group_name_H-M   'P 1'
#
loop_
_entity.id
_entity.type
_entity.pdbx_description
1 polymer ?
#
loop_
_entity_poly.entity_id
_entity_poly.type
_entity_poly.pdbx_seq_one_letter_code
_entity_poly.pdbx_strand_id
1 'polypeptide(L)'
;MWFHPKDPDISLDNNLTYEDLKQDILRLYNAYREPIEFKKNYILDKYQSENDIAFSKSNVHINDKYSIGSNNWAISGDKSFNGFPILANDPHRSLSNPSLRYMAHLVAPGWNVIGGGEPEIPGISIGHNGTGAWGLLSLIHI
;
A
#
# COMPACT_ATOMS: atom_id res chain seq x y z
N MET A 1 -4.23 -18.82 -2.77
CA MET A 1 -4.41 -19.83 -1.71
C MET A 1 -5.71 -19.50 -1.01
N TRP A 2 -6.70 -20.37 -1.14
CA TRP A 2 -8.01 -20.18 -0.52
C TRP A 2 -7.95 -20.70 0.91
N PHE A 3 -8.22 -19.84 1.87
CA PHE A 3 -8.27 -20.24 3.28
C PHE A 3 -9.68 -20.66 3.73
N HIS A 4 -10.67 -20.54 2.85
CA HIS A 4 -12.04 -20.94 3.12
C HIS A 4 -12.31 -22.35 2.60
N PRO A 5 -12.87 -23.25 3.42
CA PRO A 5 -13.16 -24.62 3.02
C PRO A 5 -14.38 -24.76 2.06
N LYS A 6 -15.03 -23.65 1.74
CA LYS A 6 -16.19 -23.60 0.83
C LYS A 6 -15.99 -22.50 -0.19
N ASP A 7 -16.51 -22.70 -1.37
CA ASP A 7 -16.59 -21.64 -2.37
C ASP A 7 -17.37 -20.46 -1.79
N PRO A 8 -16.99 -19.23 -2.11
CA PRO A 8 -17.70 -18.04 -1.65
C PRO A 8 -19.15 -18.08 -2.17
N ASP A 9 -20.07 -17.80 -1.29
CA ASP A 9 -21.48 -17.59 -1.67
C ASP A 9 -21.60 -16.18 -2.27
N ILE A 10 -21.52 -16.11 -3.58
CA ILE A 10 -21.59 -14.84 -4.31
C ILE A 10 -23.02 -14.69 -4.82
N SER A 11 -23.74 -13.72 -4.26
CA SER A 11 -25.02 -13.27 -4.81
C SER A 11 -24.84 -11.91 -5.47
N LEU A 12 -25.26 -11.79 -6.73
CA LEU A 12 -25.31 -10.49 -7.39
C LEU A 12 -26.58 -9.74 -6.96
N ASP A 13 -26.47 -8.42 -6.82
CA ASP A 13 -27.60 -7.55 -6.59
C ASP A 13 -28.61 -7.71 -7.75
N ASN A 14 -29.89 -7.91 -7.41
CA ASN A 14 -30.95 -8.07 -8.40
C ASN A 14 -31.19 -6.83 -9.28
N ASN A 15 -30.65 -5.68 -8.88
CA ASN A 15 -30.71 -4.45 -9.65
C ASN A 15 -29.60 -4.34 -10.70
N LEU A 16 -28.59 -5.23 -10.66
CA LEU A 16 -27.55 -5.28 -11.68
C LEU A 16 -28.07 -5.96 -12.94
N THR A 17 -27.95 -5.27 -14.05
CA THR A 17 -28.34 -5.77 -15.36
C THR A 17 -27.12 -6.12 -16.20
N TYR A 18 -27.34 -6.94 -17.23
CA TYR A 18 -26.29 -7.25 -18.19
C TYR A 18 -25.75 -6.00 -18.92
N GLU A 19 -26.58 -4.98 -19.08
CA GLU A 19 -26.17 -3.71 -19.70
C GLU A 19 -25.23 -2.91 -18.78
N ASP A 20 -25.41 -2.98 -17.46
CA ASP A 20 -24.50 -2.35 -16.51
C ASP A 20 -23.11 -2.99 -16.59
N LEU A 21 -23.04 -4.30 -16.82
CA LEU A 21 -21.78 -5.02 -16.97
C LEU A 21 -21.04 -4.73 -18.28
N LYS A 22 -21.74 -4.20 -19.30
CA LYS A 22 -21.10 -3.77 -20.56
C LYS A 22 -20.43 -2.43 -20.47
N GLN A 23 -20.74 -1.63 -19.46
CA GLN A 23 -20.08 -0.35 -19.23
C GLN A 23 -18.67 -0.57 -18.70
N ASP A 24 -17.75 0.30 -19.08
CA ASP A 24 -16.41 0.30 -18.49
C ASP A 24 -16.46 0.90 -17.07
N ILE A 25 -17.01 0.12 -16.14
CA ILE A 25 -17.16 0.50 -14.73
C ILE A 25 -15.81 0.68 -14.04
N LEU A 26 -14.76 0.08 -14.58
CA LEU A 26 -13.41 0.15 -14.01
C LEU A 26 -12.57 1.29 -14.59
N ARG A 27 -13.09 2.09 -15.51
CA ARG A 27 -12.34 3.15 -16.19
C ARG A 27 -11.65 4.11 -15.22
N LEU A 28 -12.39 4.64 -14.24
CA LEU A 28 -11.83 5.55 -13.24
C LEU A 28 -10.86 4.86 -12.30
N TYR A 29 -11.16 3.63 -11.91
CA TYR A 29 -10.29 2.82 -11.10
C TYR A 29 -8.95 2.53 -11.81
N ASN A 30 -9.01 2.15 -13.08
CA ASN A 30 -7.82 1.89 -13.89
C ASN A 30 -7.01 3.17 -14.10
N ALA A 31 -7.68 4.28 -14.44
CA ALA A 31 -7.02 5.58 -14.62
C ALA A 31 -6.29 6.06 -13.35
N TYR A 32 -6.88 5.84 -12.18
CA TYR A 32 -6.23 6.14 -10.90
C TYR A 32 -4.98 5.28 -10.65
N ARG A 33 -4.94 4.08 -11.18
CA ARG A 33 -3.83 3.12 -11.00
C ARG A 33 -2.79 3.14 -12.12
N GLU A 34 -3.03 3.90 -13.18
CA GLU A 34 -2.04 4.06 -14.22
C GLU A 34 -0.78 4.74 -13.66
N PRO A 35 0.41 4.28 -14.05
CA PRO A 35 1.65 4.93 -13.64
C PRO A 35 1.67 6.37 -14.14
N ILE A 36 2.07 7.29 -13.28
CA ILE A 36 2.29 8.67 -13.67
C ILE A 36 3.53 8.72 -14.54
N GLU A 37 3.36 9.05 -15.81
CA GLU A 37 4.47 9.25 -16.74
C GLU A 37 4.75 10.74 -16.90
N PHE A 38 5.98 11.14 -16.60
CA PHE A 38 6.47 12.48 -16.89
C PHE A 38 7.11 12.49 -18.28
N LYS A 39 6.50 13.21 -19.21
CA LYS A 39 7.07 13.38 -20.55
C LYS A 39 8.05 14.54 -20.55
N LYS A 40 9.09 14.45 -21.36
CA LYS A 40 10.13 15.48 -21.48
C LYS A 40 9.55 16.88 -21.79
N ASN A 41 8.47 16.95 -22.56
CA ASN A 41 7.78 18.19 -22.90
C ASN A 41 6.98 18.83 -21.74
N TYR A 42 6.88 18.15 -20.57
CA TYR A 42 6.30 18.75 -19.37
C TYR A 42 7.33 19.56 -18.57
N ILE A 43 8.61 19.41 -18.91
CA ILE A 43 9.70 20.15 -18.28
C ILE A 43 9.88 21.44 -19.05
N LEU A 44 9.89 22.59 -18.36
CA LEU A 44 10.15 23.87 -18.98
C LEU A 44 11.52 23.85 -19.68
N ASP A 45 11.61 24.41 -20.88
CA ASP A 45 12.82 24.37 -21.73
C ASP A 45 14.09 24.79 -20.99
N LYS A 46 14.02 25.77 -20.09
CA LYS A 46 15.14 26.23 -19.28
C LYS A 46 15.73 25.19 -18.33
N TYR A 47 15.02 24.10 -18.08
CA TYR A 47 15.46 22.98 -17.21
C TYR A 47 15.72 21.70 -18.01
N GLN A 48 15.53 21.72 -19.33
CA GLN A 48 15.86 20.60 -20.19
C GLN A 48 17.37 20.68 -20.49
N SER A 49 18.18 19.86 -19.82
CA SER A 49 19.58 19.72 -20.18
C SER A 49 19.78 18.58 -21.18
N GLU A 50 20.72 18.74 -22.11
CA GLU A 50 21.03 17.70 -23.10
C GLU A 50 21.61 16.41 -22.46
N ASN A 51 22.07 16.52 -21.21
CA ASN A 51 22.72 15.46 -20.46
C ASN A 51 21.82 14.76 -19.43
N ASP A 52 20.50 14.99 -19.46
CA ASP A 52 19.58 14.35 -18.53
C ASP A 52 19.37 12.86 -18.87
N ILE A 53 20.42 12.10 -18.67
CA ILE A 53 20.43 10.64 -18.67
C ILE A 53 19.60 10.09 -17.48
N ALA A 54 19.25 10.93 -16.54
CA ALA A 54 18.52 10.56 -15.32
C ALA A 54 17.05 10.11 -15.56
N PHE A 55 16.47 10.44 -16.72
CA PHE A 55 15.17 9.88 -17.16
C PHE A 55 15.31 8.63 -18.03
N SER A 56 16.50 8.06 -18.09
CA SER A 56 16.70 6.74 -18.65
C SER A 56 15.85 5.75 -17.89
N LYS A 57 14.84 5.27 -18.58
CA LYS A 57 14.01 4.10 -18.30
C LYS A 57 14.60 3.16 -17.25
N SER A 58 14.45 3.48 -15.98
CA SER A 58 14.51 2.42 -14.98
C SER A 58 13.21 1.63 -15.10
N ASN A 59 13.14 0.79 -16.14
CA ASN A 59 12.10 -0.21 -16.33
C ASN A 59 12.21 -1.31 -15.26
N VAL A 60 12.39 -0.93 -14.01
CA VAL A 60 12.24 -1.83 -12.88
C VAL A 60 10.88 -1.57 -12.25
N HIS A 61 9.85 -1.54 -13.08
CA HIS A 61 8.51 -1.82 -12.63
C HIS A 61 8.24 -3.30 -12.91
N ILE A 62 8.70 -4.15 -12.02
CA ILE A 62 8.04 -5.44 -11.84
C ILE A 62 6.70 -5.10 -11.18
N ASN A 63 5.82 -4.52 -11.96
CA ASN A 63 4.41 -4.39 -11.61
C ASN A 63 3.79 -5.76 -11.83
N ASP A 64 4.05 -6.64 -10.90
CA ASP A 64 3.18 -7.80 -10.75
C ASP A 64 1.86 -7.27 -10.20
N LYS A 65 0.92 -7.00 -11.10
CA LYS A 65 -0.45 -6.54 -10.76
C LYS A 65 -1.15 -7.50 -9.81
N TYR A 66 -0.66 -8.71 -9.68
CA TYR A 66 -1.22 -9.78 -8.86
C TYR A 66 -0.57 -9.89 -7.48
N SER A 67 0.56 -9.20 -7.24
CA SER A 67 1.27 -9.24 -5.95
C SER A 67 0.89 -8.11 -5.00
N ILE A 68 -0.01 -7.22 -5.39
CA ILE A 68 -0.48 -6.14 -4.53
C ILE A 68 -1.49 -6.72 -3.55
N GLY A 69 -1.11 -6.75 -2.30
CA GLY A 69 -1.95 -7.22 -1.21
C GLY A 69 -1.46 -6.65 0.11
N SER A 70 -1.99 -7.15 1.19
CA SER A 70 -1.51 -6.85 2.53
C SER A 70 -2.01 -7.91 3.49
N ASN A 71 -1.21 -8.22 4.50
CA ASN A 71 -1.61 -9.10 5.58
C ASN A 71 -1.55 -8.35 6.91
N ASN A 72 -2.49 -8.64 7.77
CA ASN A 72 -2.50 -8.16 9.14
C ASN A 72 -3.10 -9.23 10.04
N TRP A 73 -2.46 -9.48 11.17
CA TRP A 73 -2.99 -10.39 12.16
C TRP A 73 -2.49 -10.02 13.56
N ALA A 74 -3.28 -10.36 14.56
CA ALA A 74 -2.94 -10.20 15.96
C ALA A 74 -3.12 -11.50 16.69
N ILE A 75 -2.20 -11.79 17.61
CA ILE A 75 -2.28 -12.91 18.54
C ILE A 75 -2.43 -12.34 19.94
N SER A 76 -3.40 -12.85 20.67
CA SER A 76 -3.59 -12.52 22.09
C SER A 76 -2.43 -13.05 22.95
N GLY A 77 -2.13 -12.37 24.04
CA GLY A 77 -1.04 -12.72 24.93
C GLY A 77 -1.17 -14.12 25.56
N ASP A 78 -2.39 -14.61 25.78
CA ASP A 78 -2.63 -15.96 26.29
C ASP A 78 -2.22 -17.08 25.31
N LYS A 79 -2.02 -16.73 24.03
CA LYS A 79 -1.56 -17.65 22.98
C LYS A 79 -0.10 -17.42 22.59
N SER A 80 0.57 -16.44 23.19
CA SER A 80 1.98 -16.16 22.93
C SER A 80 2.87 -16.78 24.00
N PHE A 81 4.09 -17.16 23.65
CA PHE A 81 5.03 -17.77 24.57
C PHE A 81 5.41 -16.87 25.75
N ASN A 82 5.50 -15.56 25.50
CA ASN A 82 5.92 -14.57 26.49
C ASN A 82 4.77 -13.87 27.22
N GLY A 83 3.51 -14.24 26.94
CA GLY A 83 2.33 -13.65 27.55
C GLY A 83 1.94 -12.28 27.02
N PHE A 84 2.66 -11.72 26.05
CA PHE A 84 2.34 -10.44 25.45
C PHE A 84 1.66 -10.59 24.08
N PRO A 85 0.74 -9.67 23.70
CA PRO A 85 0.13 -9.71 22.40
C PRO A 85 1.17 -9.45 21.30
N ILE A 86 0.94 -10.06 20.13
CA ILE A 86 1.78 -9.89 18.94
C ILE A 86 0.91 -9.33 17.82
N LEU A 87 1.37 -8.23 17.19
CA LEU A 87 0.78 -7.68 15.98
C LEU A 87 1.74 -7.86 14.82
N ALA A 88 1.27 -8.43 13.72
CA ALA A 88 1.96 -8.41 12.44
C ALA A 88 1.19 -7.53 11.47
N ASN A 89 1.92 -6.71 10.71
CA ASN A 89 1.37 -5.90 9.64
C ASN A 89 2.34 -5.92 8.46
N ASP A 90 1.88 -6.44 7.35
CA ASP A 90 2.66 -6.70 6.16
C ASP A 90 1.96 -6.09 4.93
N PRO A 91 2.07 -4.77 4.73
CA PRO A 91 1.53 -4.11 3.56
C PRO A 91 2.43 -4.36 2.35
N HIS A 92 1.96 -5.15 1.40
CA HIS A 92 2.67 -5.42 0.17
C HIS A 92 2.67 -4.18 -0.72
N ARG A 93 3.85 -3.71 -1.08
CA ARG A 93 4.07 -2.55 -1.95
C ARG A 93 5.24 -2.82 -2.88
N SER A 94 5.24 -2.17 -4.02
CA SER A 94 6.36 -2.22 -4.95
C SER A 94 7.63 -1.71 -4.27
N LEU A 95 8.73 -2.40 -4.49
CA LEU A 95 10.05 -1.93 -4.09
C LEU A 95 10.48 -0.83 -5.06
N SER A 96 10.77 0.35 -4.55
CA SER A 96 11.17 1.50 -5.33
C SER A 96 12.24 2.33 -4.62
N ASN A 97 12.95 3.12 -5.40
CA ASN A 97 13.90 4.11 -4.87
C ASN A 97 13.56 5.48 -5.50
N PRO A 98 13.16 6.49 -4.72
CA PRO A 98 13.00 6.44 -3.26
C PRO A 98 11.85 5.51 -2.82
N SER A 99 11.97 4.99 -1.59
CA SER A 99 10.94 4.14 -0.99
C SER A 99 9.68 4.95 -0.68
N LEU A 100 8.51 4.29 -0.79
CA LEU A 100 7.25 4.87 -0.35
C LEU A 100 7.25 5.20 1.15
N ARG A 101 7.96 4.41 1.96
CA ARG A 101 7.98 4.58 3.41
C ARG A 101 9.37 4.75 3.95
N TYR A 102 9.45 5.50 5.04
CA TYR A 102 10.63 5.61 5.90
C TYR A 102 10.38 4.92 7.24
N MET A 103 11.45 4.58 7.94
CA MET A 103 11.41 4.12 9.33
C MET A 103 11.94 5.23 10.24
N ALA A 104 11.26 5.46 11.36
CA ALA A 104 11.69 6.43 12.36
C ALA A 104 11.38 5.96 13.77
N HIS A 105 12.24 6.39 14.70
CA HIS A 105 11.99 6.28 16.13
C HIS A 105 11.95 7.70 16.71
N LEU A 106 10.79 8.13 17.14
CA LEU A 106 10.55 9.46 17.68
C LEU A 106 10.48 9.40 19.20
N VAL A 107 11.42 10.09 19.84
CA VAL A 107 11.52 10.13 21.30
C VAL A 107 11.49 11.57 21.77
N ALA A 108 10.55 11.89 22.65
CA ALA A 108 10.44 13.17 23.34
C ALA A 108 9.83 12.96 24.74
N PRO A 109 9.83 13.95 25.64
CA PRO A 109 9.16 13.81 26.92
C PRO A 109 7.69 13.39 26.76
N GLY A 110 7.34 12.22 27.27
CA GLY A 110 6.00 11.62 27.13
C GLY A 110 5.72 10.95 25.77
N TRP A 111 6.68 10.91 24.86
CA TRP A 111 6.57 10.31 23.53
C TRP A 111 7.68 9.28 23.29
N ASN A 112 7.27 8.08 22.88
CA ASN A 112 8.17 7.02 22.47
C ASN A 112 7.45 6.17 21.42
N VAL A 113 7.64 6.48 20.15
CA VAL A 113 6.93 5.88 19.02
C VAL A 113 7.93 5.44 17.97
N ILE A 114 7.85 4.19 17.54
CA ILE A 114 8.70 3.65 16.48
C ILE A 114 7.84 2.99 15.41
N GLY A 115 8.24 3.14 14.15
CA GLY A 115 7.56 2.48 13.04
C GLY A 115 7.81 3.13 11.70
N GLY A 116 6.92 2.86 10.74
CA GLY A 116 6.96 3.37 9.38
C GLY A 116 5.96 4.50 9.16
N GLY A 117 6.36 5.46 8.34
CA GLY A 117 5.51 6.56 7.88
C GLY A 117 5.68 6.82 6.40
N GLU A 118 4.84 7.66 5.86
CA GLU A 118 4.90 8.14 4.48
C GLU A 118 5.30 9.62 4.51
N PRO A 119 6.16 10.10 3.58
CA PRO A 119 6.75 11.45 3.65
C PRO A 119 5.72 12.59 3.73
N GLU A 120 4.58 12.43 3.09
CA GLU A 120 3.49 13.40 3.04
C GLU A 120 2.51 13.33 4.23
N ILE A 121 2.62 12.26 5.05
CA ILE A 121 1.74 12.04 6.20
C ILE A 121 2.56 12.21 7.48
N PRO A 122 2.29 13.22 8.30
CA PRO A 122 3.02 13.41 9.54
C PRO A 122 2.75 12.29 10.54
N GLY A 123 3.79 11.81 11.21
CA GLY A 123 3.72 10.80 12.26
C GLY A 123 4.07 9.39 11.79
N ILE A 124 3.72 8.41 12.60
CA ILE A 124 3.98 6.98 12.37
C ILE A 124 2.69 6.29 12.00
N SER A 125 2.55 5.91 10.72
CA SER A 125 1.35 5.28 10.18
C SER A 125 1.20 3.82 10.63
N ILE A 126 2.32 3.10 10.79
CA ILE A 126 2.40 1.71 11.21
C ILE A 126 3.48 1.59 12.26
N GLY A 127 3.15 1.17 13.46
CA GLY A 127 4.15 1.11 14.52
C GLY A 127 3.61 0.76 15.88
N HIS A 128 4.39 1.10 16.90
CA HIS A 128 4.02 0.92 18.30
C HIS A 128 4.65 2.01 19.18
N ASN A 129 4.08 2.16 20.39
CA ASN A 129 4.55 3.13 21.39
C ASN A 129 4.93 2.49 22.74
N GLY A 130 5.11 1.18 22.77
CA GLY A 130 5.42 0.42 23.99
C GLY A 130 4.18 -0.02 24.79
N THR A 131 3.02 0.59 24.59
CA THR A 131 1.75 0.21 25.23
C THR A 131 0.70 -0.28 24.25
N GLY A 132 0.81 0.13 23.00
CA GLY A 132 -0.07 -0.29 21.92
C GLY A 132 0.69 -0.38 20.61
N ALA A 133 0.13 -1.13 19.66
CA ALA A 133 0.63 -1.25 18.30
C ALA A 133 -0.53 -1.06 17.33
N TRP A 134 -0.24 -0.55 16.12
CA TRP A 134 -1.22 -0.34 15.08
C TRP A 134 -0.64 -0.65 13.71
N GLY A 135 -1.52 -1.04 12.81
CA GLY A 135 -1.20 -1.37 11.44
C GLY A 135 -2.28 -0.89 10.49
N LEU A 136 -1.94 -0.76 9.23
CA LEU A 136 -2.84 -0.37 8.16
C LEU A 136 -2.97 -1.49 7.13
N LEU A 137 -4.20 -1.69 6.68
CA LEU A 137 -4.53 -2.53 5.53
C LEU A 137 -5.27 -1.69 4.50
N SER A 138 -4.99 -1.93 3.23
CA SER A 138 -5.84 -1.46 2.15
C SER A 138 -6.92 -2.49 1.90
N LEU A 139 -8.15 -2.18 2.32
CA LEU A 139 -9.33 -3.06 2.15
C LEU A 139 -10.04 -2.83 0.81
N ILE A 140 -9.34 -2.36 -0.21
CA ILE A 140 -9.95 -2.02 -1.50
C ILE A 140 -10.39 -3.27 -2.28
N HIS A 141 -10.10 -4.46 -1.77
CA HIS A 141 -10.37 -5.74 -2.45
C HIS A 141 -10.92 -6.80 -1.50
N ILE A 142 -11.95 -6.47 -0.75
CA ILE A 142 -12.81 -7.46 -0.10
C ILE A 142 -14.12 -7.51 -0.88
#